data_7cdfaee77d3a171e76ad3c9a42e57aef
#
_entry.id   7cdfaee77d3a171e76ad3c9a42e57aef
#
_cell.length_a   1.000
_cell.length_b   1.000
_cell.length_c   1.000
_cell.angle_alpha   90.00
_cell.angle_beta   90.00
_cell.angle_gamma   90.00
#
_symmetry.space_group_name_H-M   'P 1'
#
loop_
_entity.id
_entity.type
_entity.pdbx_description
1 polymer ?
#
loop_
_entity_poly.entity_id
_entity_poly.type
_entity_poly.pdbx_seq_one_letter_code
_entity_poly.pdbx_strand_id
1 'polypeptide(L)'
;MKLTGLNEALLSFNGKPILLPEGEMTARLGLLQYLGTMRPTPGMESALVLSLATRLWECKEDEMEVESLEFPLLEAAVRQNGPGYPCIICAMLEAYLEEMKQSAKAERDDKKKGGN
;
A
#
# COMPACT_ATOMS: atom_id res chain seq x y z
N MET A 1 -3.25 -11.95 -2.08
CA MET A 1 -3.02 -11.18 -0.84
C MET A 1 -4.04 -10.06 -0.77
N LYS A 2 -4.54 -9.77 0.43
CA LYS A 2 -5.56 -8.75 0.62
C LYS A 2 -5.00 -7.55 1.39
N LEU A 3 -5.23 -6.34 0.87
CA LEU A 3 -4.98 -5.10 1.60
C LEU A 3 -6.23 -4.75 2.39
N THR A 4 -6.09 -4.50 3.68
CA THR A 4 -7.21 -4.13 4.57
C THR A 4 -6.93 -2.78 5.21
N GLY A 5 -7.97 -2.15 5.78
CA GLY A 5 -7.83 -0.85 6.43
C GLY A 5 -7.53 0.28 5.46
N LEU A 6 -7.92 0.14 4.19
CA LEU A 6 -7.60 1.13 3.15
C LEU A 6 -8.24 2.49 3.41
N ASN A 7 -9.39 2.54 4.07
CA ASN A 7 -10.12 3.77 4.36
C ASN A 7 -9.84 4.33 5.74
N GLU A 8 -9.02 3.65 6.53
CA GLU A 8 -8.65 4.11 7.86
C GLU A 8 -7.48 5.09 7.78
N ALA A 9 -7.55 6.16 8.57
CA ALA A 9 -6.45 7.12 8.64
C ALA A 9 -5.23 6.46 9.27
N LEU A 10 -4.06 6.65 8.66
CA LEU A 10 -2.79 6.20 9.23
C LEU A 10 -2.33 7.24 10.25
N LEU A 11 -1.92 6.75 11.42
CA LEU A 11 -1.50 7.62 12.51
C LEU A 11 0.01 7.82 12.50
N SER A 12 0.42 9.07 12.69
CA SER A 12 1.81 9.46 12.77
C SER A 12 2.37 9.19 14.18
N PHE A 13 3.62 9.56 14.40
CA PHE A 13 4.30 9.36 15.68
C PHE A 13 3.61 10.06 16.87
N ASN A 14 2.80 11.08 16.61
CA ASN A 14 2.06 11.79 17.67
C ASN A 14 0.64 11.22 17.87
N GLY A 15 0.30 10.09 17.25
CA GLY A 15 -1.00 9.47 17.35
C GLY A 15 -2.10 10.16 16.55
N LYS A 16 -1.76 11.13 15.71
CA LYS A 16 -2.72 11.88 14.90
C LYS A 16 -2.47 11.61 13.41
N PRO A 17 -3.54 11.67 12.58
CA PRO A 17 -3.37 11.50 11.14
C PRO A 17 -2.65 12.70 10.53
N ILE A 18 -1.97 12.45 9.40
CA ILE A 18 -1.35 13.49 8.59
C ILE A 18 -2.40 13.99 7.61
N LEU A 19 -2.48 15.31 7.43
CA LEU A 19 -3.42 15.91 6.48
C LEU A 19 -2.76 16.09 5.12
N LEU A 20 -3.41 15.54 4.09
CA LEU A 20 -3.08 15.77 2.69
C LEU A 20 -4.11 16.73 2.10
N PRO A 21 -3.86 17.31 0.90
CA PRO A 21 -4.87 18.17 0.25
C PRO A 21 -6.22 17.50 0.10
N GLU A 22 -6.26 16.19 -0.08
CA GLU A 22 -7.47 15.40 -0.24
C GLU A 22 -8.16 15.04 1.08
N GLY A 23 -7.51 15.30 2.22
CA GLY A 23 -8.03 14.94 3.54
C GLY A 23 -7.01 14.19 4.39
N GLU A 24 -7.48 13.48 5.41
CA GLU A 24 -6.59 12.67 6.24
C GLU A 24 -5.94 11.57 5.42
N MET A 25 -4.64 11.35 5.62
CA MET A 25 -3.93 10.31 4.88
C MET A 25 -4.39 8.92 5.33
N THR A 26 -4.94 8.18 4.37
CA THR A 26 -5.25 6.77 4.52
C THR A 26 -4.20 5.95 3.77
N ALA A 27 -4.20 4.64 3.98
CA ALA A 27 -3.32 3.76 3.19
C ALA A 27 -3.61 3.93 1.69
N ARG A 28 -4.88 4.03 1.30
CA ARG A 28 -5.28 4.25 -0.09
C ARG A 28 -4.67 5.52 -0.67
N LEU A 29 -4.86 6.65 -0.02
CA LEU A 29 -4.36 7.93 -0.52
C LEU A 29 -2.84 7.97 -0.57
N GLY A 30 -2.18 7.44 0.47
CA GLY A 30 -0.72 7.39 0.50
C GLY A 30 -0.16 6.54 -0.63
N LEU A 31 -0.68 5.34 -0.81
CA LEU A 31 -0.23 4.44 -1.88
C LEU A 31 -0.48 5.05 -3.27
N LEU A 32 -1.64 5.70 -3.47
CA LEU A 32 -1.94 6.36 -4.74
C LEU A 32 -0.95 7.48 -5.05
N GLN A 33 -0.56 8.27 -4.06
CA GLN A 33 0.42 9.33 -4.25
C GLN A 33 1.78 8.75 -4.70
N TYR A 34 2.22 7.68 -4.06
CA TYR A 34 3.49 7.05 -4.41
C TYR A 34 3.44 6.34 -5.76
N LEU A 35 2.34 5.66 -6.07
CA LEU A 35 2.18 5.04 -7.40
C LEU A 35 2.12 6.09 -8.51
N GLY A 36 1.45 7.21 -8.25
CA GLY A 36 1.30 8.28 -9.23
C GLY A 36 2.59 9.01 -9.57
N THR A 37 3.60 8.91 -8.70
CA THR A 37 4.90 9.56 -8.90
C THR A 37 6.04 8.56 -9.09
N MET A 38 5.70 7.27 -9.16
CA MET A 38 6.70 6.22 -9.35
C MET A 38 7.41 6.36 -10.68
N ARG A 39 8.74 6.22 -10.65
CA ARG A 39 9.56 6.29 -11.84
C ARG A 39 9.78 4.90 -12.43
N PRO A 40 9.84 4.78 -13.77
CA PRO A 40 10.13 3.49 -14.40
C PRO A 40 11.49 2.93 -13.95
N THR A 41 11.52 1.63 -13.70
CA THR A 41 12.75 0.91 -13.38
C THR A 41 12.90 -0.25 -14.37
N PRO A 42 14.13 -0.75 -14.60
CA PRO A 42 14.31 -1.90 -15.49
C PRO A 42 13.47 -3.09 -15.08
N GLY A 43 12.77 -3.72 -16.02
CA GLY A 43 11.91 -4.87 -15.77
C GLY A 43 10.51 -4.54 -15.24
N MET A 44 10.21 -3.26 -14.99
CA MET A 44 8.89 -2.85 -14.52
C MET A 44 7.92 -2.64 -15.68
N GLU A 45 6.71 -3.14 -15.54
CA GLU A 45 5.65 -2.90 -16.52
C GLU A 45 4.78 -1.72 -16.07
N SER A 46 4.90 -0.59 -16.74
CA SER A 46 4.14 0.62 -16.41
C SER A 46 2.63 0.41 -16.48
N ALA A 47 2.17 -0.49 -17.37
CA ALA A 47 0.76 -0.82 -17.47
C ALA A 47 0.21 -1.46 -16.20
N LEU A 48 1.02 -2.26 -15.50
CA LEU A 48 0.61 -2.85 -14.22
C LEU A 48 0.46 -1.78 -13.14
N VAL A 49 1.35 -0.79 -13.14
CA VAL A 49 1.28 0.34 -12.19
C VAL A 49 -0.01 1.12 -12.41
N LEU A 50 -0.34 1.44 -13.66
CA LEU A 50 -1.57 2.16 -13.98
C LEU A 50 -2.80 1.35 -13.60
N SER A 51 -2.82 0.06 -13.91
CA SER A 51 -3.93 -0.84 -13.59
C SER A 51 -4.16 -0.93 -12.08
N LEU A 52 -3.09 -1.09 -11.32
CA LEU A 52 -3.16 -1.16 -9.86
C LEU A 52 -3.67 0.16 -9.26
N ALA A 53 -3.13 1.29 -9.73
CA ALA A 53 -3.57 2.61 -9.26
C ALA A 53 -5.04 2.87 -9.59
N THR A 54 -5.48 2.49 -10.79
CA THR A 54 -6.87 2.65 -11.20
C THR A 54 -7.82 1.84 -10.31
N ARG A 55 -7.48 0.58 -10.04
CA ARG A 55 -8.30 -0.27 -9.16
C ARG A 55 -8.35 0.30 -7.74
N LEU A 56 -7.21 0.76 -7.24
CA LEU A 56 -7.11 1.33 -5.90
C LEU A 56 -7.94 2.62 -5.79
N TRP A 57 -7.95 3.44 -6.85
CA TRP A 57 -8.75 4.66 -6.90
C TRP A 57 -10.25 4.36 -6.97
N GLU A 58 -10.66 3.38 -7.80
CA GLU A 58 -12.06 3.04 -8.01
C GLU A 58 -12.68 2.22 -6.87
N CYS A 59 -11.89 1.45 -6.15
CA CYS A 59 -12.36 0.62 -5.05
C CYS A 59 -12.83 1.50 -3.89
N LYS A 60 -14.09 1.38 -3.50
CA LYS A 60 -14.67 2.15 -2.41
C LYS A 60 -14.64 1.40 -1.08
N GLU A 61 -14.33 0.11 -1.13
CA GLU A 61 -14.32 -0.74 0.04
C GLU A 61 -13.01 -0.57 0.85
N ASP A 62 -13.07 -0.95 2.12
CA ASP A 62 -11.93 -0.87 3.02
C ASP A 62 -10.85 -1.91 2.72
N GLU A 63 -11.13 -2.86 1.84
CA GLU A 63 -10.20 -3.91 1.47
C GLU A 63 -10.17 -4.14 -0.04
N MET A 64 -9.03 -4.63 -0.53
CA MET A 64 -8.85 -4.91 -1.94
C MET A 64 -7.86 -6.06 -2.11
N GLU A 65 -8.17 -6.99 -2.99
CA GLU A 65 -7.27 -8.07 -3.34
C GLU A 65 -6.18 -7.57 -4.30
N VAL A 66 -4.92 -7.93 -4.02
CA VAL A 66 -3.79 -7.66 -4.92
C VAL A 66 -3.09 -8.96 -5.29
N GLU A 67 -2.61 -9.03 -6.52
CA GLU A 67 -1.91 -10.20 -7.01
C GLU A 67 -0.46 -10.23 -6.53
N SER A 68 0.16 -11.41 -6.62
CA SER A 68 1.54 -11.60 -6.15
C SER A 68 2.56 -10.70 -6.85
N LEU A 69 2.29 -10.31 -8.11
CA LEU A 69 3.16 -9.40 -8.85
C LEU A 69 2.92 -7.93 -8.52
N GLU A 70 1.74 -7.61 -7.96
CA GLU A 70 1.38 -6.23 -7.66
C GLU A 70 1.93 -5.73 -6.33
N PHE A 71 2.01 -6.60 -5.34
CA PHE A 71 2.49 -6.19 -4.03
C PHE A 71 3.92 -5.65 -4.06
N PRO A 72 4.87 -6.30 -4.77
CA PRO A 72 6.22 -5.74 -4.92
C PRO A 72 6.26 -4.37 -5.59
N LEU A 73 5.28 -4.05 -6.45
CA LEU A 73 5.19 -2.72 -7.06
C LEU A 73 4.86 -1.66 -6.00
N LEU A 74 3.97 -1.99 -5.06
CA LEU A 74 3.66 -1.08 -3.95
C LEU A 74 4.88 -0.83 -3.08
N GLU A 75 5.62 -1.89 -2.76
CA GLU A 75 6.85 -1.76 -1.98
C GLU A 75 7.89 -0.89 -2.70
N ALA A 76 8.07 -1.12 -3.99
CA ALA A 76 9.03 -0.36 -4.80
C ALA A 76 8.64 1.12 -4.88
N ALA A 77 7.34 1.41 -5.05
CA ALA A 77 6.85 2.78 -5.12
C ALA A 77 7.17 3.55 -3.84
N VAL A 78 6.92 2.95 -2.68
CA VAL A 78 7.18 3.58 -1.40
C VAL A 78 8.68 3.79 -1.19
N ARG A 79 9.52 2.81 -1.56
CA ARG A 79 10.97 2.91 -1.41
C ARG A 79 11.61 3.99 -2.29
N GLN A 80 10.96 4.36 -3.39
CA GLN A 80 11.48 5.42 -4.27
C GLN A 80 11.35 6.83 -3.70
N ASN A 81 10.70 7.00 -2.54
CA ASN A 81 10.40 8.33 -1.98
C ASN A 81 9.64 9.23 -2.96
N GLY A 82 8.83 8.63 -3.82
CA GLY A 82 8.10 9.20 -4.95
C GLY A 82 7.78 10.69 -4.92
N PRO A 83 6.77 11.16 -4.15
CA PRO A 83 6.36 12.56 -4.18
C PRO A 83 7.20 13.52 -3.34
N GLY A 84 8.35 13.06 -2.82
CA GLY A 84 9.19 13.91 -1.98
C GLY A 84 8.61 14.20 -0.61
N TYR A 85 7.72 13.37 -0.12
CA TYR A 85 7.14 13.51 1.20
C TYR A 85 8.19 13.25 2.30
N PRO A 86 7.96 13.80 3.51
CA PRO A 86 8.86 13.54 4.63
C PRO A 86 9.05 12.05 4.91
N CYS A 87 10.19 11.71 5.45
CA CYS A 87 10.57 10.35 5.79
C CYS A 87 9.52 9.63 6.65
N ILE A 88 8.83 10.38 7.52
CA ILE A 88 7.80 9.79 8.38
C ILE A 88 6.63 9.20 7.59
N ILE A 89 6.22 9.85 6.49
CA ILE A 89 5.14 9.33 5.66
C ILE A 89 5.58 8.05 4.96
N CYS A 90 6.80 8.02 4.44
CA CYS A 90 7.37 6.83 3.84
C CYS A 90 7.39 5.67 4.85
N ALA A 91 7.84 5.94 6.07
CA ALA A 91 7.91 4.94 7.13
C ALA A 91 6.53 4.41 7.52
N MET A 92 5.52 5.26 7.56
CA MET A 92 4.14 4.85 7.87
C MET A 92 3.60 3.89 6.81
N LEU A 93 3.86 4.16 5.54
CA LEU A 93 3.42 3.29 4.45
C LEU A 93 4.21 1.98 4.41
N GLU A 94 5.51 2.04 4.67
CA GLU A 94 6.32 0.81 4.77
C GLU A 94 5.82 -0.08 5.91
N ALA A 95 5.49 0.51 7.05
CA ALA A 95 4.94 -0.23 8.19
C ALA A 95 3.59 -0.85 7.85
N TYR A 96 2.74 -0.12 7.13
CA TYR A 96 1.45 -0.64 6.66
C TYR A 96 1.64 -1.85 5.75
N LEU A 97 2.54 -1.74 4.77
CA LEU A 97 2.79 -2.84 3.84
C LEU A 97 3.38 -4.06 4.55
N GLU A 98 4.26 -3.85 5.51
CA GLU A 98 4.83 -4.96 6.30
C GLU A 98 3.74 -5.65 7.12
N GLU A 99 2.83 -4.88 7.71
CA GLU A 99 1.70 -5.44 8.45
C GLU A 99 0.80 -6.29 7.55
N MET A 100 0.52 -5.83 6.32
CA MET A 100 -0.28 -6.60 5.36
C MET A 100 0.44 -7.90 4.96
N LYS A 101 1.76 -7.83 4.78
CA LYS A 101 2.57 -9.00 4.45
C LYS A 101 2.56 -10.03 5.58
N GLN A 102 2.68 -9.60 6.82
CA GLN A 102 2.63 -10.49 7.98
C GLN A 102 1.25 -11.12 8.14
N SER A 103 0.18 -10.36 7.93
CA SER A 103 -1.18 -10.88 7.98
C SER A 103 -1.42 -11.96 6.92
N ALA A 104 -0.94 -11.75 5.70
CA ALA A 104 -1.05 -12.73 4.63
C ALA A 104 -0.27 -14.00 4.95
N LYS A 105 0.91 -13.87 5.56
CA LYS A 105 1.71 -15.01 5.98
C LYS A 105 1.01 -15.82 7.07
N ALA A 106 0.44 -15.13 8.05
CA ALA A 106 -0.30 -15.78 9.14
C ALA A 106 -1.50 -16.57 8.60
N GLU A 107 -2.25 -16.00 7.66
CA GLU A 107 -3.36 -16.70 7.01
C GLU A 107 -2.91 -17.97 6.28
N ARG A 108 -1.78 -17.91 5.57
CA ARG A 108 -1.24 -19.07 4.88
C ARG A 108 -0.81 -20.18 5.86
N ASP A 109 -0.19 -19.80 6.97
CA ASP A 109 0.22 -20.75 8.00
C ASP A 109 -0.99 -21.41 8.66
N ASP A 110 -2.06 -20.63 8.93
CA ASP A 110 -3.31 -21.16 9.47
C ASP A 110 -3.96 -22.14 8.50
N LYS A 111 -3.98 -21.84 7.22
CA LYS A 111 -4.52 -22.75 6.20
C LYS A 111 -3.72 -24.05 6.12
N LYS A 112 -2.39 -23.99 6.26
CA LYS A 112 -1.56 -25.19 6.29
C LYS A 112 -1.86 -26.05 7.52
N LYS A 113 -2.07 -25.43 8.68
CA LYS A 113 -2.41 -26.14 9.90
C LYS A 113 -3.81 -26.72 9.85
N GLY A 114 -4.75 -26.03 9.21
CA GLY A 114 -6.13 -26.49 9.08
C GLY A 114 -6.37 -27.52 7.99
N GLY A 115 -5.39 -27.75 7.11
CA GLY A 115 -5.50 -28.65 5.98
C GLY A 115 -5.19 -30.11 6.25
N ASN A 116 -4.93 -30.44 7.50
CA ASN A 116 -4.62 -31.83 7.87
C ASN A 116 -5.85 -32.63 8.26
#